data_2adcdad71ba36d418f55912b880e7089
#
_entry.id   2adcdad71ba36d418f55912b880e7089
#
_cell.length_a   1.000
_cell.length_b   1.000
_cell.length_c   1.000
_cell.angle_alpha   90.00
_cell.angle_beta   90.00
_cell.angle_gamma   90.00
#
_symmetry.space_group_name_H-M   'P 1'
#
loop_
_entity.id
_entity.type
_entity.pdbx_description
1 polymer ?
#
loop_
_entity_poly.entity_id
_entity_poly.type
_entity_poly.pdbx_seq_one_letter_code
_entity_poly.pdbx_strand_id
1 'polypeptide(L)'
;PLMSLVISPLQAAAILLPILCVQDMISIYSYRKSFHLKNLFILLPAATVGIIFGYLWFSLLSEDNIRIFLGLLAIIFSLNYFFFSKDSKMTNVSVTKGSFWGTISGFTSFGIHAGGLPFNIYMLPQKLDHRVYVGTAAIFFGLVNLIKLYPYYLLDQLRIENITTCLLYTSDAADDETSV
;
A
#
# COMPACT_ATOMS: atom_id res chain seq x y z
N PRO A 1 -8.92 -0.87 7.41
CA PRO A 1 -10.19 -1.52 7.01
C PRO A 1 -11.35 -1.18 7.93
N LEU A 2 -11.18 -1.27 9.29
CA LEU A 2 -12.30 -1.01 10.22
C LEU A 2 -12.76 0.47 10.18
N MET A 3 -11.84 1.42 10.04
CA MET A 3 -12.19 2.84 9.90
C MET A 3 -13.06 3.13 8.68
N SER A 4 -12.88 2.39 7.58
CA SER A 4 -13.69 2.58 6.36
C SER A 4 -15.14 2.10 6.50
N LEU A 5 -15.53 1.51 7.63
CA LEU A 5 -16.93 1.21 7.96
C LEU A 5 -17.67 2.45 8.50
N VAL A 6 -16.93 3.40 9.08
CA VAL A 6 -17.51 4.60 9.72
C VAL A 6 -17.31 5.85 8.88
N ILE A 7 -16.15 5.99 8.26
CA ILE A 7 -15.78 7.13 7.39
C ILE A 7 -15.54 6.65 5.95
N SER A 8 -15.40 7.60 5.00
CA SER A 8 -15.12 7.23 3.62
C SER A 8 -13.78 6.47 3.51
N PRO A 9 -13.67 5.46 2.61
CA PRO A 9 -12.43 4.70 2.45
C PRO A 9 -11.22 5.58 2.13
N LEU A 10 -11.42 6.60 1.31
CA LEU A 10 -10.38 7.54 0.91
C LEU A 10 -9.92 8.41 2.09
N GLN A 11 -10.87 8.90 2.90
CA GLN A 11 -10.56 9.67 4.12
C GLN A 11 -9.82 8.80 5.14
N ALA A 12 -10.24 7.55 5.36
CA ALA A 12 -9.54 6.62 6.23
C ALA A 12 -8.09 6.38 5.77
N ALA A 13 -7.87 6.27 4.45
CA ALA A 13 -6.54 6.13 3.89
C ALA A 13 -5.70 7.40 4.04
N ALA A 14 -6.31 8.59 3.89
CA ALA A 14 -5.62 9.87 4.07
C ALA A 14 -5.16 10.12 5.51
N ILE A 15 -5.98 9.73 6.49
CA ILE A 15 -5.62 9.84 7.92
C ILE A 15 -4.40 8.96 8.26
N LEU A 16 -4.30 7.77 7.69
CA LEU A 16 -3.21 6.83 7.95
C LEU A 16 -1.91 7.20 7.20
N LEU A 17 -1.99 7.93 6.10
CA LEU A 17 -0.85 8.20 5.22
C LEU A 17 0.34 8.89 5.92
N PRO A 18 0.17 9.93 6.75
CA PRO A 18 1.29 10.57 7.46
C PRO A 18 2.03 9.62 8.40
N ILE A 19 1.30 8.77 9.14
CA ILE A 19 1.91 7.76 10.03
C ILE A 19 2.73 6.77 9.20
N LEU A 20 2.16 6.28 8.10
CA LEU A 20 2.85 5.35 7.20
C LEU A 20 4.13 5.99 6.64
N CYS A 21 4.10 7.27 6.25
CA CYS A 21 5.30 7.96 5.78
C CYS A 21 6.41 8.01 6.84
N VAL A 22 6.08 8.27 8.11
CA VAL A 22 7.06 8.28 9.21
C VAL A 22 7.61 6.87 9.44
N GLN A 23 6.74 5.86 9.49
CA GLN A 23 7.14 4.46 9.64
C GLN A 23 8.04 3.99 8.49
N ASP A 24 7.71 4.38 7.26
CA ASP A 24 8.48 4.06 6.07
C ASP A 24 9.88 4.70 6.10
N MET A 25 10.03 5.94 6.58
CA MET A 25 11.33 6.59 6.73
C MET A 25 12.25 5.79 7.67
N ILE A 26 11.73 5.31 8.81
CA ILE A 26 12.47 4.47 9.76
C ILE A 26 12.84 3.14 9.10
N SER A 27 11.90 2.52 8.39
CA SER A 27 12.11 1.25 7.70
C SER A 27 13.16 1.37 6.58
N ILE A 28 13.07 2.43 5.75
CA ILE A 28 14.05 2.71 4.69
C ILE A 28 15.44 2.91 5.29
N TYR A 29 15.56 3.67 6.38
CA TYR A 29 16.85 3.89 7.05
C TYR A 29 17.46 2.58 7.52
N SER A 30 16.64 1.69 8.10
CA SER A 30 17.08 0.39 8.65
C SER A 30 17.52 -0.57 7.54
N TYR A 31 16.84 -0.57 6.39
CA TYR A 31 17.07 -1.52 5.29
C TYR A 31 17.76 -0.94 4.06
N ARG A 32 18.26 0.30 4.11
CA ARG A 32 18.85 1.05 2.98
C ARG A 32 19.99 0.35 2.23
N LYS A 33 20.60 -0.67 2.83
CA LYS A 33 21.72 -1.44 2.24
C LYS A 33 21.30 -2.81 1.69
N SER A 34 20.05 -3.22 1.88
CA SER A 34 19.57 -4.56 1.59
C SER A 34 18.28 -4.50 0.77
N PHE A 35 18.39 -4.28 -0.54
CA PHE A 35 17.25 -4.22 -1.43
C PHE A 35 17.60 -4.70 -2.83
N HIS A 36 16.58 -5.09 -3.61
CA HIS A 36 16.72 -5.57 -4.97
C HIS A 36 16.39 -4.48 -5.99
N LEU A 37 17.41 -3.78 -6.48
CA LEU A 37 17.30 -2.60 -7.33
C LEU A 37 16.49 -2.85 -8.60
N LYS A 38 16.69 -4.01 -9.27
CA LYS A 38 15.98 -4.34 -10.52
C LYS A 38 14.46 -4.43 -10.32
N ASN A 39 14.01 -4.99 -9.20
CA ASN A 39 12.59 -5.05 -8.88
C ASN A 39 12.02 -3.64 -8.61
N LEU A 40 12.76 -2.77 -7.92
CA LEU A 40 12.32 -1.39 -7.69
C LEU A 40 12.14 -0.61 -8.99
N PHE A 41 13.10 -0.73 -9.93
CA PHE A 41 12.99 -0.07 -11.23
C PHE A 41 11.81 -0.54 -12.09
N ILE A 42 11.33 -1.76 -11.88
CA ILE A 42 10.14 -2.27 -12.57
C ILE A 42 8.86 -1.87 -11.84
N LEU A 43 8.84 -2.06 -10.52
CA LEU A 43 7.64 -1.90 -9.71
C LEU A 43 7.25 -0.43 -9.49
N LEU A 44 8.22 0.48 -9.27
CA LEU A 44 7.92 1.88 -8.95
C LEU A 44 7.25 2.63 -10.10
N PRO A 45 7.75 2.61 -11.35
CA PRO A 45 7.06 3.24 -12.47
C PRO A 45 5.66 2.65 -12.68
N ALA A 46 5.54 1.32 -12.57
CA ALA A 46 4.27 0.64 -12.71
C ALA A 46 3.28 1.04 -11.60
N ALA A 47 3.73 1.11 -10.35
CA ALA A 47 2.91 1.57 -9.24
C ALA A 47 2.49 3.03 -9.39
N THR A 48 3.36 3.90 -9.90
CA THR A 48 3.01 5.29 -10.20
C THR A 48 1.87 5.37 -11.21
N VAL A 49 1.92 4.58 -12.28
CA VAL A 49 0.82 4.45 -13.24
C VAL A 49 -0.45 3.96 -12.54
N GLY A 50 -0.35 2.97 -11.66
CA GLY A 50 -1.46 2.46 -10.86
C GLY A 50 -2.09 3.52 -9.93
N ILE A 51 -1.26 4.36 -9.31
CA ILE A 51 -1.71 5.48 -8.47
C ILE A 51 -2.47 6.51 -9.31
N ILE A 52 -1.97 6.86 -10.50
CA ILE A 52 -2.64 7.80 -11.42
C ILE A 52 -4.01 7.24 -11.83
N PHE A 53 -4.08 5.97 -12.21
CA PHE A 53 -5.36 5.30 -12.49
C PHE A 53 -6.28 5.31 -11.27
N GLY A 54 -5.75 5.03 -10.09
CA GLY A 54 -6.51 5.10 -8.83
C GLY A 54 -7.08 6.50 -8.60
N TYR A 55 -6.27 7.54 -8.73
CA TYR A 55 -6.71 8.93 -8.59
C TYR A 55 -7.85 9.27 -9.55
N LEU A 56 -7.69 8.98 -10.85
CA LEU A 56 -8.71 9.26 -11.87
C LEU A 56 -10.00 8.46 -11.63
N TRP A 57 -9.87 7.19 -11.25
CA TRP A 57 -11.01 6.32 -11.02
C TRP A 57 -11.80 6.71 -9.77
N PHE A 58 -11.10 6.89 -8.64
CA PHE A 58 -11.75 7.23 -7.37
C PHE A 58 -12.36 8.64 -7.36
N SER A 59 -11.86 9.57 -8.19
CA SER A 59 -12.46 10.90 -8.34
C SER A 59 -13.79 10.88 -9.10
N LEU A 60 -14.08 9.82 -9.86
CA LEU A 60 -15.29 9.68 -10.67
C LEU A 60 -16.36 8.80 -10.02
N LEU A 61 -16.02 8.00 -9.01
CA LEU A 61 -16.92 7.05 -8.37
C LEU A 61 -17.57 7.63 -7.11
N SER A 62 -18.83 7.20 -6.86
CA SER A 62 -19.48 7.39 -5.55
C SER A 62 -18.81 6.54 -4.48
N GLU A 63 -18.91 6.95 -3.21
CA GLU A 63 -18.34 6.22 -2.07
C GLU A 63 -18.84 4.78 -1.99
N ASP A 64 -20.10 4.52 -2.28
CA ASP A 64 -20.68 3.18 -2.25
C ASP A 64 -20.06 2.25 -3.31
N ASN A 65 -19.85 2.77 -4.53
CA ASN A 65 -19.17 2.02 -5.58
C ASN A 65 -17.72 1.70 -5.21
N ILE A 66 -17.02 2.63 -4.56
CA ILE A 66 -15.68 2.41 -4.04
C ILE A 66 -15.68 1.30 -3.00
N ARG A 67 -16.62 1.30 -2.04
CA ARG A 67 -16.74 0.26 -1.00
C ARG A 67 -17.01 -1.13 -1.60
N ILE A 68 -17.94 -1.23 -2.55
CA ILE A 68 -18.24 -2.48 -3.25
C ILE A 68 -17.02 -3.00 -4.00
N PHE A 69 -16.36 -2.13 -4.75
CA PHE A 69 -15.16 -2.48 -5.52
C PHE A 69 -14.04 -2.99 -4.62
N LEU A 70 -13.78 -2.31 -3.49
CA LEU A 70 -12.77 -2.70 -2.52
C LEU A 70 -13.11 -4.03 -1.83
N GLY A 71 -14.39 -4.25 -1.52
CA GLY A 71 -14.88 -5.52 -1.00
C GLY A 71 -14.65 -6.69 -1.96
N LEU A 72 -14.96 -6.48 -3.25
CA LEU A 72 -14.69 -7.48 -4.29
C LEU A 72 -13.20 -7.78 -4.45
N LEU A 73 -12.35 -6.77 -4.44
CA LEU A 73 -10.90 -6.96 -4.46
C LEU A 73 -10.41 -7.78 -3.26
N ALA A 74 -10.88 -7.47 -2.06
CA ALA A 74 -10.52 -8.22 -0.85
C ALA A 74 -10.92 -9.69 -0.96
N ILE A 75 -12.11 -9.99 -1.48
CA ILE A 75 -12.58 -11.36 -1.71
C ILE A 75 -11.69 -12.06 -2.74
N ILE A 76 -11.42 -11.43 -3.88
CA ILE A 76 -10.57 -12.00 -4.94
C ILE A 76 -9.17 -12.32 -4.40
N PHE A 77 -8.55 -11.42 -3.66
CA PHE A 77 -7.23 -11.65 -3.08
C PHE A 77 -7.24 -12.73 -2.00
N SER A 78 -8.29 -12.78 -1.16
CA SER A 78 -8.44 -13.84 -0.16
C SER A 78 -8.59 -15.21 -0.81
N LEU A 79 -9.43 -15.33 -1.84
CA LEU A 79 -9.59 -16.58 -2.59
C LEU A 79 -8.27 -16.97 -3.29
N ASN A 80 -7.59 -16.03 -3.91
CA ASN A 80 -6.28 -16.29 -4.53
C ASN A 80 -5.28 -16.82 -3.51
N TYR A 81 -5.21 -16.21 -2.32
CA TYR A 81 -4.34 -16.67 -1.25
C TYR A 81 -4.64 -18.09 -0.80
N PHE A 82 -5.92 -18.43 -0.58
CA PHE A 82 -6.33 -19.76 -0.11
C PHE A 82 -6.13 -20.85 -1.16
N PHE A 83 -6.42 -20.57 -2.43
CA PHE A 83 -6.43 -21.58 -3.47
C PHE A 83 -5.14 -21.71 -4.26
N PHE A 84 -4.35 -20.64 -4.41
CA PHE A 84 -3.20 -20.61 -5.32
C PHE A 84 -1.84 -20.39 -4.66
N SER A 85 -1.80 -20.13 -3.35
CA SER A 85 -0.55 -19.77 -2.65
C SER A 85 0.37 -20.96 -2.32
N LYS A 86 -0.10 -22.22 -2.44
CA LYS A 86 0.63 -23.38 -1.88
C LYS A 86 1.82 -23.88 -2.70
N ASP A 87 1.90 -23.66 -4.02
CA ASP A 87 2.92 -24.27 -4.89
C ASP A 87 3.52 -23.29 -5.93
N SER A 88 3.92 -22.10 -5.53
CA SER A 88 4.59 -21.22 -6.47
C SER A 88 5.99 -21.70 -6.79
N LYS A 89 6.19 -22.19 -8.02
CA LYS A 89 7.52 -22.48 -8.57
C LYS A 89 8.38 -21.22 -8.50
N MET A 90 9.66 -21.39 -8.17
CA MET A 90 10.60 -20.29 -8.16
C MET A 90 10.59 -19.55 -9.51
N THR A 91 10.42 -18.25 -9.48
CA THR A 91 10.36 -17.42 -10.70
C THR A 91 11.48 -16.38 -10.69
N ASN A 92 11.99 -16.08 -11.89
CA ASN A 92 12.94 -15.00 -12.08
C ASN A 92 12.23 -13.63 -12.20
N VAL A 93 12.99 -12.56 -12.02
CA VAL A 93 12.53 -11.20 -12.26
C VAL A 93 12.01 -11.07 -13.70
N SER A 94 10.76 -10.64 -13.84
CA SER A 94 10.10 -10.44 -15.13
C SER A 94 9.52 -9.03 -15.22
N VAL A 95 9.88 -8.29 -16.25
CA VAL A 95 9.39 -6.93 -16.47
C VAL A 95 7.87 -6.93 -16.65
N THR A 96 7.35 -7.81 -17.49
CA THR A 96 5.90 -7.87 -17.78
C THR A 96 5.08 -8.17 -16.54
N LYS A 97 5.46 -9.22 -15.78
CA LYS A 97 4.77 -9.58 -14.53
C LYS A 97 4.93 -8.49 -13.47
N GLY A 98 6.13 -7.92 -13.34
CA GLY A 98 6.40 -6.85 -12.39
C GLY A 98 5.63 -5.57 -12.70
N SER A 99 5.54 -5.18 -13.98
CA SER A 99 4.73 -4.03 -14.39
C SER A 99 3.25 -4.25 -14.13
N PHE A 100 2.71 -5.43 -14.45
CA PHE A 100 1.31 -5.76 -14.20
C PHE A 100 0.96 -5.71 -12.70
N TRP A 101 1.70 -6.47 -11.88
CA TRP A 101 1.45 -6.53 -10.44
C TRP A 101 1.82 -5.23 -9.72
N GLY A 102 2.83 -4.50 -10.20
CA GLY A 102 3.19 -3.17 -9.72
C GLY A 102 2.07 -2.16 -9.94
N THR A 103 1.44 -2.15 -11.11
CA THR A 103 0.28 -1.27 -11.40
C THR A 103 -0.89 -1.59 -10.47
N ILE A 104 -1.24 -2.87 -10.31
CA ILE A 104 -2.30 -3.28 -9.38
C ILE A 104 -1.94 -2.89 -7.94
N SER A 105 -0.66 -3.07 -7.54
CA SER A 105 -0.18 -2.68 -6.21
C SER A 105 -0.33 -1.17 -5.96
N GLY A 106 0.07 -0.33 -6.91
CA GLY A 106 -0.11 1.12 -6.82
C GLY A 106 -1.57 1.53 -6.72
N PHE A 107 -2.42 0.94 -7.55
CA PHE A 107 -3.87 1.20 -7.57
C PHE A 107 -4.55 0.83 -6.25
N THR A 108 -4.32 -0.40 -5.75
CA THR A 108 -4.90 -0.86 -4.48
C THR A 108 -4.28 -0.16 -3.26
N SER A 109 -3.00 0.21 -3.36
CA SER A 109 -2.33 1.04 -2.33
C SER A 109 -2.93 2.43 -2.25
N PHE A 110 -3.33 3.03 -3.38
CA PHE A 110 -3.99 4.33 -3.40
C PHE A 110 -5.34 4.28 -2.68
N GLY A 111 -6.19 3.30 -2.99
CA GLY A 111 -7.55 3.23 -2.46
C GLY A 111 -7.64 2.91 -0.96
N ILE A 112 -6.89 1.91 -0.49
CA ILE A 112 -7.04 1.35 0.89
C ILE A 112 -5.72 0.88 1.52
N HIS A 113 -4.58 1.32 1.04
CA HIS A 113 -3.26 0.85 1.50
C HIS A 113 -3.05 -0.68 1.38
N ALA A 114 -3.75 -1.35 0.45
CA ALA A 114 -3.68 -2.80 0.24
C ALA A 114 -2.70 -3.23 -0.87
N GLY A 115 -1.73 -2.41 -1.21
CA GLY A 115 -0.73 -2.71 -2.23
C GLY A 115 0.17 -3.90 -1.92
N GLY A 116 0.23 -4.33 -0.66
CA GLY A 116 1.06 -5.45 -0.22
C GLY A 116 0.69 -6.78 -0.85
N LEU A 117 -0.60 -7.04 -1.09
CA LEU A 117 -1.06 -8.30 -1.67
C LEU A 117 -0.55 -8.51 -3.11
N PRO A 118 -0.78 -7.59 -4.07
CA PRO A 118 -0.24 -7.72 -5.42
C PRO A 118 1.30 -7.70 -5.45
N PHE A 119 1.93 -6.90 -4.61
CA PHE A 119 3.38 -6.89 -4.43
C PHE A 119 3.90 -8.29 -4.04
N ASN A 120 3.27 -8.93 -3.07
CA ASN A 120 3.64 -10.25 -2.58
C ASN A 120 3.47 -11.34 -3.65
N ILE A 121 2.40 -11.29 -4.47
CA ILE A 121 2.18 -12.23 -5.56
C ILE A 121 3.36 -12.21 -6.56
N TYR A 122 3.94 -11.04 -6.79
CA TYR A 122 5.10 -10.91 -7.67
C TYR A 122 6.43 -11.24 -6.97
N MET A 123 6.61 -10.80 -5.72
CA MET A 123 7.89 -10.86 -5.03
C MET A 123 8.17 -12.21 -4.34
N LEU A 124 7.16 -12.83 -3.70
CA LEU A 124 7.35 -14.06 -2.93
C LEU A 124 7.86 -15.24 -3.77
N PRO A 125 7.39 -15.48 -5.02
CA PRO A 125 7.90 -16.58 -5.84
C PRO A 125 9.36 -16.42 -6.24
N GLN A 126 9.96 -15.23 -6.12
CA GLN A 126 11.36 -14.99 -6.42
C GLN A 126 12.31 -15.55 -5.34
N LYS A 127 11.77 -15.92 -4.16
CA LYS A 127 12.53 -16.51 -3.03
C LYS A 127 13.81 -15.74 -2.70
N LEU A 128 13.73 -14.41 -2.68
CA LEU A 128 14.83 -13.54 -2.29
C LEU A 128 15.18 -13.75 -0.83
N ASP A 129 16.43 -13.44 -0.47
CA ASP A 129 16.81 -13.36 0.94
C ASP A 129 15.85 -12.47 1.73
N HIS A 130 15.53 -12.88 2.96
CA HIS A 130 14.51 -12.18 3.77
C HIS A 130 14.83 -10.70 3.97
N ARG A 131 16.09 -10.34 4.22
CA ARG A 131 16.49 -8.93 4.38
C ARG A 131 16.33 -8.14 3.09
N VAL A 132 16.68 -8.75 1.95
CA VAL A 132 16.53 -8.12 0.63
C VAL A 132 15.05 -7.94 0.27
N TYR A 133 14.21 -8.92 0.60
CA TYR A 133 12.77 -8.84 0.41
C TYR A 133 12.17 -7.69 1.22
N VAL A 134 12.43 -7.65 2.55
CA VAL A 134 11.91 -6.63 3.45
C VAL A 134 12.43 -5.23 3.06
N GLY A 135 13.72 -5.12 2.74
CA GLY A 135 14.29 -3.84 2.31
C GLY A 135 13.72 -3.34 0.98
N THR A 136 13.45 -4.24 0.03
CA THR A 136 12.78 -3.89 -1.22
C THR A 136 11.34 -3.42 -0.97
N ALA A 137 10.61 -4.10 -0.10
CA ALA A 137 9.25 -3.71 0.30
C ALA A 137 9.22 -2.34 1.00
N ALA A 138 10.13 -2.11 1.96
CA ALA A 138 10.22 -0.85 2.69
C ALA A 138 10.48 0.35 1.76
N ILE A 139 11.44 0.22 0.85
CA ILE A 139 11.74 1.28 -0.13
C ILE A 139 10.59 1.46 -1.12
N PHE A 140 10.00 0.36 -1.61
CA PHE A 140 8.88 0.41 -2.54
C PHE A 140 7.68 1.13 -1.94
N PHE A 141 7.20 0.69 -0.77
CA PHE A 141 6.03 1.29 -0.13
C PHE A 141 6.29 2.70 0.37
N GLY A 142 7.49 2.99 0.87
CA GLY A 142 7.84 4.34 1.27
C GLY A 142 7.79 5.33 0.10
N LEU A 143 8.32 4.97 -1.05
CA LEU A 143 8.24 5.81 -2.26
C LEU A 143 6.80 5.89 -2.79
N VAL A 144 6.05 4.79 -2.79
CA VAL A 144 4.63 4.76 -3.15
C VAL A 144 3.81 5.69 -2.25
N ASN A 145 4.06 5.69 -0.93
CA ASN A 145 3.36 6.57 0.01
C ASN A 145 3.72 8.04 -0.19
N LEU A 146 4.98 8.35 -0.50
CA LEU A 146 5.39 9.71 -0.87
C LEU A 146 4.72 10.19 -2.17
N ILE A 147 4.68 9.34 -3.20
CA ILE A 147 4.01 9.67 -4.47
C ILE A 147 2.52 9.94 -4.25
N LYS A 148 1.86 9.21 -3.37
CA LYS A 148 0.43 9.38 -3.05
C LYS A 148 0.11 10.71 -2.36
N LEU A 149 1.06 11.36 -1.68
CA LEU A 149 0.81 12.64 -1.02
C LEU A 149 0.26 13.69 -2.00
N TYR A 150 0.79 13.73 -3.22
CA TYR A 150 0.37 14.71 -4.22
C TYR A 150 -1.10 14.54 -4.65
N PRO A 151 -1.57 13.36 -5.12
CA PRO A 151 -2.99 13.19 -5.46
C PRO A 151 -3.92 13.30 -4.24
N TYR A 152 -3.51 12.91 -3.04
CA TYR A 152 -4.32 13.12 -1.83
C TYR A 152 -4.46 14.60 -1.47
N TYR A 153 -3.42 15.39 -1.70
CA TYR A 153 -3.50 16.85 -1.58
C TYR A 153 -4.49 17.45 -2.58
N LEU A 154 -4.45 17.01 -3.84
CA LEU A 154 -5.38 17.48 -4.89
C LEU A 154 -6.84 17.11 -4.61
N LEU A 155 -7.09 16.00 -3.90
CA LEU A 155 -8.44 15.57 -3.49
C LEU A 155 -8.92 16.25 -2.19
N ASP A 156 -8.18 17.23 -1.66
CA ASP A 156 -8.47 17.92 -0.39
C ASP A 156 -8.66 16.96 0.81
N GLN A 157 -7.96 15.80 0.77
CA GLN A 157 -8.04 14.78 1.81
C GLN A 157 -7.00 14.98 2.93
N LEU A 158 -5.94 15.79 2.70
CA LEU A 158 -4.90 16.09 3.67
C LEU A 158 -5.23 17.34 4.50
N ARG A 159 -6.40 17.35 5.14
CA ARG A 159 -6.81 18.44 6.05
C ARG A 159 -6.12 18.30 7.40
N ILE A 160 -5.85 19.45 8.06
CA ILE A 160 -5.27 19.50 9.40
C ILE A 160 -6.11 18.71 10.42
N GLU A 161 -7.43 18.72 10.27
CA GLU A 161 -8.38 17.95 11.09
C GLU A 161 -8.12 16.43 11.00
N ASN A 162 -7.79 15.92 9.81
CA ASN A 162 -7.44 14.52 9.59
C ASN A 162 -6.09 14.16 10.24
N ILE A 163 -5.13 15.09 10.23
CA ILE A 163 -3.82 14.91 10.84
C ILE A 163 -3.91 14.94 12.37
N THR A 164 -4.73 15.83 12.95
CA THR A 164 -5.00 15.86 14.40
C THR A 164 -5.70 14.61 14.89
N THR A 165 -6.68 14.09 14.16
CA THR A 165 -7.33 12.81 14.46
C THR A 165 -6.33 11.66 14.46
N CYS A 166 -5.38 11.68 13.53
CA CYS A 166 -4.30 10.71 13.43
C CYS A 166 -3.38 10.74 14.67
N LEU A 167 -2.98 11.92 15.13
CA LEU A 167 -2.13 12.10 16.30
C LEU A 167 -2.83 11.72 17.61
N LEU A 168 -4.10 12.06 17.77
CA LEU A 168 -4.89 11.68 18.95
C LEU A 168 -5.06 10.16 19.04
N TYR A 169 -5.31 9.48 17.91
CA TYR A 169 -5.46 8.02 17.90
C TYR A 169 -4.17 7.26 18.23
N THR A 170 -3.00 7.85 17.94
CA THR A 170 -1.71 7.26 18.32
C THR A 170 -1.37 7.52 19.78
N SER A 171 -1.79 8.64 20.38
CA SER A 171 -1.59 8.90 21.81
C SER A 171 -2.46 8.03 22.70
N ASP A 172 -3.74 7.85 22.37
CA ASP A 172 -4.64 6.98 23.14
C ASP A 172 -4.18 5.50 23.13
N ALA A 173 -3.69 5.01 21.98
CA ALA A 173 -3.14 3.66 21.88
C ALA A 173 -1.85 3.47 22.71
N ALA A 174 -1.04 4.51 22.88
CA ALA A 174 0.16 4.48 23.68
C ALA A 174 -0.14 4.55 25.20
N ASP A 175 -1.21 5.25 25.58
CA ASP A 175 -1.64 5.37 26.98
C ASP A 175 -2.30 4.07 27.49
N ASP A 176 -3.00 3.32 26.64
CA ASP A 176 -3.57 2.00 26.99
C ASP A 176 -2.49 0.94 27.23
N GLU A 177 -1.34 0.99 26.54
CA GLU A 177 -0.22 0.05 26.79
C GLU A 177 0.55 0.37 28.10
N THR A 178 0.44 1.59 28.64
CA THR A 178 1.12 1.97 29.88
C THR A 178 0.29 1.74 31.14
N SER A 179 -0.97 1.31 31.01
CA SER A 179 -1.92 1.07 32.11
C SER A 179 -2.05 -0.40 32.55
N VAL A 180 -1.15 -1.30 32.10
CA VAL A 180 -1.13 -2.74 32.49
C VAL A 180 0.02 -3.05 33.43
#